data_dda77deab22328c3a2b368913a6c2f2f
#
_entry.id   dda77deab22328c3a2b368913a6c2f2f
#
_cell.length_a   1.000
_cell.length_b   1.000
_cell.length_c   1.000
_cell.angle_alpha   90.00
_cell.angle_beta   90.00
_cell.angle_gamma   90.00
#
_symmetry.space_group_name_H-M   'P 1'
#
loop_
_entity.id
_entity.type
_entity.pdbx_description
1 polymer ?
#
loop_
_entity_poly.entity_id
_entity_poly.type
_entity_poly.pdbx_seq_one_letter_code
_entity_poly.pdbx_strand_id
1 'polypeptide(L)'
;MARRNAKTRQSELAAAFTDLGPAWGRWVTVCTPSASVSYIRLRLLRALEQHGDQTMTRLALSLNITQRRITSLVAALVSDGLVSRAPNPVDGRSTVISLTEFGSKHLETYWPQFQTAVSAVFGDLPVEQQEQLLAITPLLTQALRNRIHLVAGD
;
A
#
# COMPACT_ATOMS: atom_id res chain seq x y z
N MET A 1 14.65 -30.75 -20.35
CA MET A 1 13.21 -30.72 -20.03
C MET A 1 12.88 -29.84 -18.81
N ALA A 2 13.55 -29.96 -17.66
CA ALA A 2 13.24 -29.19 -16.44
C ALA A 2 13.28 -27.64 -16.60
N ARG A 3 14.30 -27.07 -17.28
CA ARG A 3 14.41 -25.60 -17.50
C ARG A 3 13.30 -25.02 -18.39
N ARG A 4 12.81 -25.77 -19.38
CA ARG A 4 11.70 -25.32 -20.24
C ARG A 4 10.39 -25.29 -19.47
N ASN A 5 10.17 -26.29 -18.60
CA ASN A 5 8.97 -26.34 -17.74
C ASN A 5 8.95 -25.25 -16.67
N ALA A 6 10.12 -24.88 -16.10
CA ALA A 6 10.25 -23.78 -15.15
C ALA A 6 9.93 -22.41 -15.80
N LYS A 7 10.43 -22.15 -17.03
CA LYS A 7 10.17 -20.91 -17.76
C LYS A 7 8.69 -20.75 -18.13
N THR A 8 8.04 -21.83 -18.52
CA THR A 8 6.59 -21.85 -18.81
C THR A 8 5.79 -21.50 -17.56
N ARG A 9 6.10 -22.13 -16.42
CA ARG A 9 5.43 -21.86 -15.14
C ARG A 9 5.60 -20.40 -14.66
N GLN A 10 6.79 -19.82 -14.83
CA GLN A 10 7.04 -18.41 -14.52
C GLN A 10 6.20 -17.47 -15.39
N SER A 11 6.04 -17.78 -16.68
CA SER A 11 5.20 -17.00 -17.58
C SER A 11 3.71 -17.11 -17.22
N GLU A 12 3.24 -18.27 -16.84
CA GLU A 12 1.86 -18.50 -16.38
C GLU A 12 1.58 -17.72 -15.09
N LEU A 13 2.50 -17.76 -14.13
CA LEU A 13 2.40 -16.96 -12.90
C LEU A 13 2.38 -15.45 -13.21
N ALA A 14 3.24 -14.97 -14.10
CA ALA A 14 3.27 -13.57 -14.48
C ALA A 14 1.94 -13.12 -15.11
N ALA A 15 1.35 -13.93 -15.99
CA ALA A 15 0.04 -13.65 -16.56
C ALA A 15 -1.05 -13.61 -15.49
N ALA A 16 -1.11 -14.61 -14.61
CA ALA A 16 -2.10 -14.64 -13.52
C ALA A 16 -2.00 -13.43 -12.59
N PHE A 17 -0.81 -12.97 -12.24
CA PHE A 17 -0.61 -11.77 -11.43
C PHE A 17 -0.94 -10.47 -12.19
N THR A 18 -0.72 -10.44 -13.51
CA THR A 18 -1.13 -9.30 -14.35
C THR A 18 -2.65 -9.13 -14.34
N ASP A 19 -3.41 -10.21 -14.37
CA ASP A 19 -4.86 -10.20 -14.32
C ASP A 19 -5.40 -9.95 -12.89
N LEU A 20 -4.74 -10.51 -11.87
CA LEU A 20 -5.11 -10.31 -10.46
C LEU A 20 -4.98 -8.86 -10.03
N GLY A 21 -3.95 -8.15 -10.48
CA GLY A 21 -3.64 -6.78 -10.03
C GLY A 21 -4.81 -5.80 -10.19
N PRO A 22 -5.41 -5.64 -11.37
CA PRO A 22 -6.56 -4.79 -11.58
C PRO A 22 -7.82 -5.24 -10.81
N ALA A 23 -8.06 -6.55 -10.70
CA ALA A 23 -9.18 -7.10 -9.94
C ALA A 23 -9.04 -6.78 -8.45
N TRP A 24 -7.86 -7.00 -7.87
CA TRP A 24 -7.52 -6.63 -6.50
C TRP A 24 -7.67 -5.12 -6.26
N GLY A 25 -7.13 -4.29 -7.17
CA GLY A 25 -7.25 -2.84 -7.08
C GLY A 25 -8.70 -2.35 -7.06
N ARG A 26 -9.58 -2.95 -7.86
CA ARG A 26 -11.02 -2.67 -7.82
C ARG A 26 -11.66 -3.13 -6.51
N TRP A 27 -11.35 -4.35 -6.07
CA TRP A 27 -11.87 -4.89 -4.83
C TRP A 27 -11.59 -4.00 -3.63
N VAL A 28 -10.32 -3.62 -3.40
CA VAL A 28 -9.95 -2.74 -2.28
C VAL A 28 -10.59 -1.34 -2.39
N THR A 29 -10.90 -0.88 -3.60
CA THR A 29 -11.60 0.39 -3.80
C THR A 29 -13.07 0.29 -3.42
N VAL A 30 -13.73 -0.81 -3.78
CA VAL A 30 -15.13 -1.07 -3.41
C VAL A 30 -15.30 -1.27 -1.91
N CYS A 31 -14.30 -1.86 -1.24
CA CYS A 31 -14.29 -2.06 0.21
C CYS A 31 -14.14 -0.76 1.02
N THR A 32 -13.90 0.39 0.39
CA THR A 32 -13.79 1.66 1.10
C THR A 32 -15.14 2.37 1.17
N PRO A 33 -15.58 2.79 2.39
CA PRO A 33 -16.96 3.26 2.60
C PRO A 33 -17.27 4.62 1.96
N SER A 34 -16.26 5.44 1.66
CA SER A 34 -16.44 6.77 1.06
C SER A 34 -15.15 7.34 0.45
N ALA A 35 -15.27 8.42 -0.32
CA ALA A 35 -14.11 9.12 -0.88
C ALA A 35 -13.18 9.70 0.20
N SER A 36 -13.74 10.13 1.35
CA SER A 36 -12.98 10.61 2.52
C SER A 36 -12.19 9.49 3.23
N VAL A 37 -12.61 8.23 3.05
CA VAL A 37 -11.98 7.02 3.62
C VAL A 37 -11.46 6.13 2.50
N SER A 38 -10.89 6.71 1.44
CA SER A 38 -10.38 5.91 0.32
C SER A 38 -9.14 5.09 0.72
N TYR A 39 -8.95 3.95 0.06
CA TYR A 39 -7.83 3.03 0.31
C TYR A 39 -6.47 3.73 0.34
N ILE A 40 -6.23 4.65 -0.61
CA ILE A 40 -4.94 5.35 -0.67
C ILE A 40 -4.74 6.30 0.51
N ARG A 41 -5.81 6.89 1.05
CA ARG A 41 -5.77 7.72 2.26
C ARG A 41 -5.44 6.87 3.48
N LEU A 42 -6.13 5.75 3.67
CA LEU A 42 -5.85 4.80 4.76
C LEU A 42 -4.42 4.26 4.67
N ARG A 43 -3.93 3.95 3.48
CA ARG A 43 -2.53 3.50 3.29
C ARG A 43 -1.52 4.56 3.69
N LEU A 44 -1.76 5.84 3.39
CA LEU A 44 -0.86 6.92 3.79
C LEU A 44 -0.82 7.06 5.30
N LEU A 45 -2.00 7.13 5.97
CA LEU A 45 -2.08 7.22 7.42
C LEU A 45 -1.40 6.01 8.08
N ARG A 46 -1.61 4.80 7.55
CA ARG A 46 -0.98 3.57 8.03
C ARG A 46 0.54 3.60 7.87
N ALA A 47 1.05 4.14 6.77
CA ALA A 47 2.48 4.28 6.56
C ALA A 47 3.12 5.24 7.58
N LEU A 48 2.44 6.34 7.91
CA LEU A 48 2.89 7.27 8.96
C LEU A 48 2.82 6.65 10.36
N GLU A 49 1.78 5.87 10.65
CA GLU A 49 1.68 5.17 11.93
C GLU A 49 2.81 4.13 12.12
N GLN A 50 3.15 3.39 11.08
CA GLN A 50 4.16 2.33 11.13
C GLN A 50 5.61 2.81 11.11
N HIS A 51 5.87 3.90 10.42
CA HIS A 51 7.24 4.37 10.13
C HIS A 51 7.53 5.75 10.70
N GLY A 52 6.58 6.36 11.42
CA GLY A 52 6.69 7.72 11.91
C GLY A 52 6.65 8.76 10.79
N ASP A 53 7.19 9.91 11.06
CA ASP A 53 7.25 11.05 10.15
C ASP A 53 8.00 10.73 8.86
N GLN A 54 7.42 11.10 7.73
CA GLN A 54 7.96 10.79 6.40
C GLN A 54 8.03 12.02 5.50
N THR A 55 9.03 12.06 4.64
CA THR A 55 9.08 13.06 3.57
C THR A 55 8.08 12.73 2.46
N MET A 56 7.70 13.75 1.68
CA MET A 56 6.83 13.59 0.51
C MET A 56 7.38 12.54 -0.49
N THR A 57 8.68 12.54 -0.71
CA THR A 57 9.33 11.59 -1.62
C THR A 57 9.24 10.15 -1.11
N ARG A 58 9.51 9.92 0.18
CA ARG A 58 9.37 8.58 0.79
C ARG A 58 7.94 8.08 0.74
N LEU A 59 6.96 8.93 1.02
CA LEU A 59 5.54 8.58 0.93
C LEU A 59 5.14 8.23 -0.52
N ALA A 60 5.59 9.00 -1.51
CA ALA A 60 5.32 8.73 -2.91
C ALA A 60 5.87 7.36 -3.34
N LEU A 61 7.11 7.04 -2.95
CA LEU A 61 7.74 5.74 -3.22
C LEU A 61 7.01 4.58 -2.52
N SER A 62 6.74 4.71 -1.21
CA SER A 62 6.09 3.64 -0.43
C SER A 62 4.67 3.32 -0.91
N LEU A 63 3.95 4.33 -1.40
CA LEU A 63 2.59 4.20 -1.92
C LEU A 63 2.55 3.86 -3.42
N ASN A 64 3.70 3.89 -4.10
CA ASN A 64 3.83 3.70 -5.55
C ASN A 64 2.94 4.67 -6.34
N ILE A 65 3.03 5.96 -6.03
CA ILE A 65 2.31 7.03 -6.72
C ILE A 65 3.24 8.17 -7.14
N THR A 66 2.81 8.96 -8.11
CA THR A 66 3.60 10.08 -8.62
C THR A 66 3.71 11.23 -7.59
N GLN A 67 4.75 12.04 -7.71
CA GLN A 67 4.97 13.22 -6.87
C GLN A 67 3.78 14.21 -6.94
N ARG A 68 3.16 14.36 -8.09
CA ARG A 68 1.95 15.18 -8.25
C ARG A 68 0.79 14.62 -7.42
N ARG A 69 0.60 13.30 -7.44
CA ARG A 69 -0.50 12.63 -6.74
C ARG A 69 -0.31 12.67 -5.23
N ILE A 70 0.91 12.46 -4.71
CA ILE A 70 1.18 12.57 -3.28
C ILE A 70 0.95 13.99 -2.77
N THR A 71 1.33 15.02 -3.53
CA THR A 71 1.13 16.42 -3.15
C THR A 71 -0.37 16.73 -2.98
N SER A 72 -1.21 16.33 -3.93
CA SER A 72 -2.66 16.51 -3.84
C SER A 72 -3.29 15.71 -2.70
N LEU A 73 -2.83 14.47 -2.49
CA LEU A 73 -3.31 13.60 -1.42
C LEU A 73 -2.98 14.18 -0.04
N VAL A 74 -1.74 14.62 0.18
CA VAL A 74 -1.32 15.22 1.45
C VAL A 74 -2.05 16.55 1.68
N ALA A 75 -2.23 17.38 0.66
CA ALA A 75 -2.99 18.64 0.80
C ALA A 75 -4.43 18.39 1.29
N ALA A 76 -5.10 17.39 0.73
CA ALA A 76 -6.44 16.99 1.18
C ALA A 76 -6.44 16.47 2.62
N LEU A 77 -5.46 15.64 3.01
CA LEU A 77 -5.35 15.10 4.37
C LEU A 77 -5.01 16.19 5.40
N VAL A 78 -4.22 17.19 5.02
CA VAL A 78 -3.96 18.38 5.86
C VAL A 78 -5.24 19.21 6.05
N SER A 79 -5.98 19.43 4.95
CA SER A 79 -7.28 20.15 5.01
C SER A 79 -8.28 19.45 5.93
N ASP A 80 -8.24 18.11 5.97
CA ASP A 80 -9.12 17.30 6.83
C ASP A 80 -8.55 17.15 8.27
N GLY A 81 -7.40 17.75 8.58
CA GLY A 81 -6.75 17.68 9.89
C GLY A 81 -6.16 16.32 10.25
N LEU A 82 -6.05 15.38 9.30
CA LEU A 82 -5.58 14.02 9.54
C LEU A 82 -4.05 13.89 9.59
N VAL A 83 -3.35 14.79 8.90
CA VAL A 83 -1.89 14.90 8.94
C VAL A 83 -1.47 16.36 9.10
N SER A 84 -0.28 16.57 9.63
CA SER A 84 0.37 17.87 9.67
C SER A 84 1.56 17.92 8.72
N ARG A 85 2.00 19.13 8.40
CA ARG A 85 3.10 19.39 7.49
C ARG A 85 4.04 20.40 8.13
N ALA A 86 5.34 20.05 8.19
CA ALA A 86 6.37 20.92 8.76
C ALA A 86 7.65 20.89 7.91
N PRO A 87 8.52 21.93 7.98
CA PRO A 87 9.86 21.85 7.44
C PRO A 87 10.63 20.67 8.07
N ASN A 88 11.42 19.96 7.28
CA ASN A 88 12.26 18.89 7.80
C ASN A 88 13.37 19.50 8.69
N PRO A 89 13.51 19.07 9.96
CA PRO A 89 14.51 19.62 10.86
C PRO A 89 15.94 19.29 10.46
N VAL A 90 16.16 18.26 9.64
CA VAL A 90 17.48 17.84 9.16
C VAL A 90 17.82 18.51 7.82
N ASP A 91 16.82 18.75 6.97
CA ASP A 91 16.95 19.37 5.68
C ASP A 91 15.76 20.31 5.44
N GLY A 92 15.95 21.58 5.76
CA GLY A 92 14.90 22.61 5.65
C GLY A 92 14.34 22.82 4.23
N ARG A 93 14.96 22.22 3.19
CA ARG A 93 14.47 22.24 1.80
C ARG A 93 13.39 21.19 1.57
N SER A 94 13.31 20.19 2.42
CA SER A 94 12.29 19.13 2.35
C SER A 94 11.19 19.35 3.38
N THR A 95 10.06 18.69 3.15
CA THR A 95 8.89 18.76 4.04
C THR A 95 8.63 17.39 4.64
N VAL A 96 8.37 17.38 5.93
CA VAL A 96 7.97 16.22 6.71
C VAL A 96 6.46 16.24 6.92
N ILE A 97 5.86 15.08 6.79
CA ILE A 97 4.45 14.81 7.03
C ILE A 97 4.34 13.93 8.26
N SER A 98 3.53 14.35 9.22
CA SER A 98 3.30 13.66 10.49
C SER A 98 1.83 13.32 10.67
N LEU A 99 1.54 12.19 11.30
CA LEU A 99 0.18 11.82 11.66
C LEU A 99 -0.29 12.69 12.83
N THR A 100 -1.50 13.24 12.75
CA THR A 100 -2.10 13.97 13.89
C THR A 100 -2.80 12.96 14.83
N GLU A 101 -3.13 13.42 16.06
CA GLU A 101 -3.95 12.63 16.98
C GLU A 101 -5.32 12.31 16.36
N PHE A 102 -5.93 13.28 15.66
CA PHE A 102 -7.17 13.06 14.95
C PHE A 102 -7.02 12.04 13.80
N GLY A 103 -5.89 12.10 13.06
CA GLY A 103 -5.55 11.13 12.04
C GLY A 103 -5.35 9.71 12.59
N SER A 104 -4.73 9.58 13.77
CA SER A 104 -4.58 8.28 14.46
C SER A 104 -5.94 7.70 14.83
N LYS A 105 -6.80 8.47 15.48
CA LYS A 105 -8.17 8.04 15.82
C LYS A 105 -9.00 7.68 14.58
N HIS A 106 -8.84 8.42 13.49
CA HIS A 106 -9.48 8.11 12.22
C HIS A 106 -8.99 6.76 11.67
N LEU A 107 -7.69 6.50 11.70
CA LEU A 107 -7.11 5.24 11.26
C LEU A 107 -7.56 4.07 12.14
N GLU A 108 -7.54 4.22 13.46
CA GLU A 108 -8.04 3.23 14.43
C GLU A 108 -9.49 2.84 14.16
N THR A 109 -10.33 3.80 13.75
CA THR A 109 -11.74 3.56 13.44
C THR A 109 -11.92 2.82 12.12
N TYR A 110 -11.27 3.26 11.06
CA TYR A 110 -11.59 2.81 9.70
C TYR A 110 -10.69 1.70 9.18
N TRP A 111 -9.48 1.56 9.69
CA TRP A 111 -8.58 0.50 9.25
C TRP A 111 -9.11 -0.91 9.54
N PRO A 112 -9.63 -1.22 10.74
CA PRO A 112 -10.21 -2.54 11.01
C PRO A 112 -11.43 -2.82 10.14
N GLN A 113 -12.30 -1.83 9.92
CA GLN A 113 -13.47 -1.96 9.05
C GLN A 113 -13.05 -2.29 7.60
N PHE A 114 -12.07 -1.56 7.09
CA PHE A 114 -11.49 -1.83 5.76
C PHE A 114 -10.87 -3.23 5.69
N GLN A 115 -10.08 -3.63 6.69
CA GLN A 115 -9.49 -4.97 6.73
C GLN A 115 -10.55 -6.07 6.75
N THR A 116 -11.61 -5.92 7.53
CA THR A 116 -12.73 -6.86 7.58
C THR A 116 -13.40 -6.98 6.21
N ALA A 117 -13.71 -5.85 5.56
CA ALA A 117 -14.31 -5.85 4.24
C ALA A 117 -13.40 -6.50 3.18
N VAL A 118 -12.11 -6.15 3.19
CA VAL A 118 -11.15 -6.72 2.22
C VAL A 118 -10.95 -8.22 2.45
N SER A 119 -10.94 -8.66 3.71
CA SER A 119 -10.69 -10.08 4.05
C SER A 119 -11.83 -11.01 3.61
N ALA A 120 -13.01 -10.49 3.33
CA ALA A 120 -14.17 -11.30 2.93
C ALA A 120 -13.87 -12.19 1.70
N VAL A 121 -13.09 -11.69 0.75
CA VAL A 121 -12.68 -12.47 -0.45
C VAL A 121 -11.91 -13.76 -0.10
N PHE A 122 -11.21 -13.77 1.02
CA PHE A 122 -10.44 -14.95 1.43
C PHE A 122 -11.34 -16.02 2.08
N GLY A 123 -12.51 -15.63 2.57
CA GLY A 123 -13.50 -16.56 3.12
C GLY A 123 -14.05 -17.56 2.07
N ASP A 124 -13.97 -17.21 0.78
CA ASP A 124 -14.37 -18.06 -0.32
C ASP A 124 -13.33 -19.16 -0.63
N LEU A 125 -12.14 -19.09 -0.02
CA LEU A 125 -11.04 -20.04 -0.23
C LEU A 125 -11.03 -21.11 0.87
N PRO A 126 -10.74 -22.39 0.54
CA PRO A 126 -10.43 -23.42 1.53
C PRO A 126 -9.29 -22.98 2.46
N VAL A 127 -9.35 -23.40 3.73
CA VAL A 127 -8.35 -23.05 4.77
C VAL A 127 -6.92 -23.35 4.33
N GLU A 128 -6.70 -24.51 3.70
CA GLU A 128 -5.38 -24.90 3.18
C GLU A 128 -4.82 -23.87 2.18
N GLN A 129 -5.67 -23.33 1.30
CA GLN A 129 -5.26 -22.32 0.33
C GLN A 129 -4.99 -20.96 1.00
N GLN A 130 -5.74 -20.61 2.04
CA GLN A 130 -5.46 -19.42 2.85
C GLN A 130 -4.08 -19.52 3.53
N GLU A 131 -3.74 -20.66 4.10
CA GLU A 131 -2.43 -20.93 4.71
C GLU A 131 -1.29 -20.86 3.69
N GLN A 132 -1.49 -21.42 2.49
CA GLN A 132 -0.53 -21.32 1.39
C GLN A 132 -0.30 -19.86 0.97
N LEU A 133 -1.36 -19.06 0.85
CA LEU A 133 -1.25 -17.63 0.56
C LEU A 133 -0.49 -16.87 1.65
N LEU A 134 -0.77 -17.14 2.92
CA LEU A 134 -0.06 -16.53 4.05
C LEU A 134 1.43 -16.87 4.02
N ALA A 135 1.80 -18.09 3.67
CA ALA A 135 3.19 -18.52 3.56
C ALA A 135 3.93 -17.89 2.37
N ILE A 136 3.27 -17.73 1.23
CA ILE A 136 3.88 -17.26 -0.03
C ILE A 136 3.93 -15.74 -0.12
N THR A 137 2.93 -15.03 0.39
CA THR A 137 2.79 -13.58 0.25
C THR A 137 4.01 -12.78 0.73
N PRO A 138 4.62 -13.06 1.91
CA PRO A 138 5.81 -12.32 2.36
C PRO A 138 7.02 -12.60 1.47
N LEU A 139 7.20 -13.82 0.98
CA LEU A 139 8.29 -14.20 0.07
C LEU A 139 8.18 -13.47 -1.27
N LEU A 140 6.97 -13.42 -1.83
CA LEU A 140 6.71 -12.69 -3.07
C LEU A 140 6.91 -11.19 -2.89
N THR A 141 6.43 -10.63 -1.78
CA THR A 141 6.60 -9.21 -1.44
C THR A 141 8.08 -8.85 -1.35
N GLN A 142 8.90 -9.68 -0.70
CA GLN A 142 10.34 -9.44 -0.61
C GLN A 142 11.02 -9.56 -1.98
N ALA A 143 10.64 -10.56 -2.79
CA ALA A 143 11.18 -10.72 -4.15
C ALA A 143 10.85 -9.50 -5.03
N LEU A 144 9.65 -8.97 -4.94
CA LEU A 144 9.24 -7.75 -5.65
C LEU A 144 10.06 -6.54 -5.20
N ARG A 145 10.23 -6.31 -3.90
CA ARG A 145 11.06 -5.22 -3.37
C ARG A 145 12.48 -5.28 -3.92
N ASN A 146 13.11 -6.44 -3.84
CA ASN A 146 14.47 -6.65 -4.34
C ASN A 146 14.58 -6.35 -5.85
N ARG A 147 13.57 -6.72 -6.64
CA ARG A 147 13.54 -6.45 -8.09
C ARG A 147 13.32 -4.98 -8.40
N ILE A 148 12.47 -4.30 -7.64
CA ILE A 148 12.22 -2.87 -7.80
C ILE A 148 13.51 -2.08 -7.55
N HIS A 149 14.25 -2.35 -6.47
CA HIS A 149 15.54 -1.72 -6.19
C HIS A 149 16.55 -1.93 -7.33
N LEU A 150 16.64 -3.16 -7.87
CA LEU A 150 17.54 -3.47 -8.98
C LEU A 150 17.22 -2.72 -10.28
N VAL A 151 15.95 -2.41 -10.53
CA VAL A 151 15.50 -1.71 -11.75
C VAL A 151 15.50 -0.20 -11.56
N ALA A 152 15.22 0.30 -10.35
CA ALA A 152 15.18 1.72 -10.04
C ALA A 152 16.57 2.36 -9.90
N GLY A 153 17.64 1.55 -9.78
CA GLY A 153 19.02 2.04 -9.71
C GLY A 153 19.39 2.71 -8.38
N ASP A 154 18.68 2.34 -7.30
CA ASP A 154 19.00 2.75 -5.93
C ASP A 154 20.00 1.78 -5.28
#